data_5b5b59814a1ab6f9b54167ebb5d41893
#
_entry.id   5b5b59814a1ab6f9b54167ebb5d41893
#
_cell.length_a   1.000
_cell.length_b   1.000
_cell.length_c   1.000
_cell.angle_alpha   90.00
_cell.angle_beta   90.00
_cell.angle_gamma   90.00
#
_symmetry.space_group_name_H-M   'P 1'
#
loop_
_entity.id
_entity.type
_entity.pdbx_description
1 polymer ?
#
loop_
_entity_poly.entity_id
_entity_poly.type
_entity_poly.pdbx_seq_one_letter_code
_entity_poly.pdbx_strand_id
1 'polypeptide(L)'
;MMMITTKFKELMSLNGEMNAAEIESRFTQIAKLLFENFAIQKGEKIYLFKEIEFYFYNKHHRDIITHPRFSDSLYWYVNDFGGIDLNFPSEICKKDGIDSTGKKVDKYILDDSSYFGGILIRQLVSEDKSDILEGPWACAELFRLHHALEQDNNFPFLVERNNGMIGYICKPRLNLLTGKQTIESKVDYILGEYLSHPDRTELHEAFSSFKDKRYRYVRCDQLLHDSETNEVYLSPWLKDKKDGHPEFYQRLTNLLKNCDIEPKELKCTRDYWARDYMPIQLNENEFLKYQYYPDYLMKSNNPEDAETRTECTNVLRGMGINCRSTKLIIDGGNMVPCGPYIVMTDKVFTENGKEKEDTVFKAELESELGHPVIIIPWKMHGDFNARDTDKYGHSDGFVKWCGGNSILMGNHGDQYPEEAAAIRHILKKYGFEVTEMRFANKVGSPRTDLNWAYINFLQVGNKIIMPIFNINEDAIAWQYLHEAFPDCEIHQIEMAEVAEEGGALHCISWNIRR
;
A
#
# COMPACT_ATOMS: atom_id res chain seq x y z
N MET A 1 -24.42 8.26 7.46
CA MET A 1 -23.95 9.63 7.69
C MET A 1 -23.76 9.93 9.19
N MET A 2 -24.79 10.01 10.00
CA MET A 2 -24.68 10.34 11.45
C MET A 2 -23.73 9.45 12.28
N MET A 3 -23.53 8.18 11.88
CA MET A 3 -22.69 7.20 12.58
C MET A 3 -21.18 7.43 12.37
N ILE A 4 -20.75 7.87 11.18
CA ILE A 4 -19.33 8.15 10.86
C ILE A 4 -18.87 9.39 11.61
N THR A 5 -19.65 10.49 11.57
CA THR A 5 -19.36 11.71 12.33
C THR A 5 -19.27 11.45 13.83
N THR A 6 -20.17 10.63 14.41
CA THR A 6 -20.13 10.28 15.83
C THR A 6 -18.84 9.52 16.17
N LYS A 7 -18.51 8.49 15.38
CA LYS A 7 -17.27 7.73 15.55
C LYS A 7 -16.03 8.63 15.43
N PHE A 8 -16.03 9.55 14.47
CA PHE A 8 -14.91 10.47 14.28
C PHE A 8 -14.73 11.40 15.50
N LYS A 9 -15.82 11.96 16.04
CA LYS A 9 -15.78 12.77 17.27
C LYS A 9 -15.23 11.99 18.46
N GLU A 10 -15.64 10.74 18.63
CA GLU A 10 -15.13 9.86 19.70
C GLU A 10 -13.62 9.59 19.53
N LEU A 11 -13.15 9.35 18.32
CA LEU A 11 -11.73 9.14 18.04
C LEU A 11 -10.90 10.40 18.30
N MET A 12 -11.44 11.58 17.97
CA MET A 12 -10.78 12.87 18.19
C MET A 12 -10.71 13.27 19.67
N SER A 13 -11.43 12.59 20.58
CA SER A 13 -11.43 12.87 22.02
C SER A 13 -10.25 12.20 22.73
N LEU A 14 -9.02 12.55 22.36
CA LEU A 14 -7.82 12.12 23.08
C LEU A 14 -7.74 12.83 24.45
N ASN A 15 -7.11 12.19 25.44
CA ASN A 15 -7.00 12.72 26.79
C ASN A 15 -5.70 12.35 27.51
N GLY A 16 -5.51 12.85 28.72
CA GLY A 16 -4.31 12.69 29.53
C GLY A 16 -4.04 11.25 30.03
N GLU A 17 -5.05 10.40 30.07
CA GLU A 17 -4.94 9.05 30.65
C GLU A 17 -4.66 7.93 29.63
N MET A 18 -4.76 8.25 28.32
CA MET A 18 -4.50 7.26 27.25
C MET A 18 -3.04 6.87 27.18
N ASN A 19 -2.77 5.57 27.03
CA ASN A 19 -1.42 5.08 26.79
C ASN A 19 -0.97 5.27 25.32
N ALA A 20 0.32 5.10 25.06
CA ALA A 20 0.91 5.35 23.73
C ALA A 20 0.30 4.46 22.64
N ALA A 21 0.02 3.19 22.93
CA ALA A 21 -0.54 2.25 21.95
C ALA A 21 -1.98 2.63 21.56
N GLU A 22 -2.79 3.09 22.52
CA GLU A 22 -4.14 3.59 22.25
C GLU A 22 -4.11 4.84 21.38
N ILE A 23 -3.19 5.78 21.66
CA ILE A 23 -3.01 7.01 20.88
C ILE A 23 -2.60 6.67 19.44
N GLU A 24 -1.59 5.83 19.25
CA GLU A 24 -1.11 5.41 17.93
C GLU A 24 -2.20 4.67 17.12
N SER A 25 -2.99 3.83 17.81
CA SER A 25 -4.16 3.18 17.20
C SER A 25 -5.21 4.20 16.75
N ARG A 26 -5.49 5.23 17.55
CA ARG A 26 -6.41 6.31 17.16
C ARG A 26 -5.88 7.13 16.00
N PHE A 27 -4.59 7.46 15.95
CA PHE A 27 -4.00 8.15 14.80
C PHE A 27 -4.28 7.40 13.50
N THR A 28 -4.06 6.09 13.49
CA THR A 28 -4.33 5.23 12.33
C THR A 28 -5.81 5.23 11.93
N GLN A 29 -6.72 5.12 12.90
CA GLN A 29 -8.16 5.13 12.64
C GLN A 29 -8.66 6.49 12.15
N ILE A 30 -8.14 7.58 12.72
CA ILE A 30 -8.47 8.95 12.32
C ILE A 30 -7.96 9.21 10.90
N ALA A 31 -6.71 8.86 10.60
CA ALA A 31 -6.14 9.02 9.26
C ALA A 31 -6.98 8.29 8.21
N LYS A 32 -7.34 7.03 8.49
CA LYS A 32 -8.22 6.26 7.62
C LYS A 32 -9.55 6.96 7.36
N LEU A 33 -10.22 7.44 8.41
CA LEU A 33 -11.49 8.15 8.26
C LEU A 33 -11.33 9.46 7.47
N LEU A 34 -10.28 10.25 7.73
CA LEU A 34 -10.04 11.50 7.00
C LEU A 34 -9.83 11.23 5.51
N PHE A 35 -9.07 10.19 5.15
CA PHE A 35 -8.83 9.87 3.74
C PHE A 35 -10.05 9.24 3.05
N GLU A 36 -10.77 8.34 3.72
CA GLU A 36 -11.85 7.56 3.11
C GLU A 36 -13.21 8.26 3.18
N ASN A 37 -13.47 9.05 4.24
CA ASN A 37 -14.82 9.50 4.55
C ASN A 37 -14.98 11.01 4.75
N PHE A 38 -13.90 11.80 4.65
CA PHE A 38 -13.97 13.24 4.82
C PHE A 38 -13.26 13.98 3.70
N ALA A 39 -13.71 15.21 3.50
CA ALA A 39 -13.07 16.20 2.65
C ALA A 39 -13.22 17.60 3.29
N ILE A 40 -12.47 18.58 2.80
CA ILE A 40 -12.65 19.99 3.16
C ILE A 40 -13.42 20.66 2.03
N GLN A 41 -14.55 21.26 2.36
CA GLN A 41 -15.31 22.06 1.42
C GLN A 41 -15.06 23.56 1.65
N LYS A 42 -14.75 24.30 0.57
CA LYS A 42 -14.71 25.75 0.54
C LYS A 42 -15.49 26.25 -0.66
N GLY A 43 -16.66 26.82 -0.40
CA GLY A 43 -17.61 27.18 -1.47
C GLY A 43 -18.04 25.95 -2.25
N GLU A 44 -17.87 25.96 -3.55
CA GLU A 44 -18.17 24.81 -4.43
C GLU A 44 -17.02 23.81 -4.57
N LYS A 45 -15.79 24.20 -4.14
CA LYS A 45 -14.62 23.32 -4.26
C LYS A 45 -14.53 22.33 -3.10
N ILE A 46 -14.17 21.11 -3.45
CA ILE A 46 -13.90 19.99 -2.53
C ILE A 46 -12.42 19.66 -2.59
N TYR A 47 -11.77 19.61 -1.42
CA TYR A 47 -10.36 19.28 -1.26
C TYR A 47 -10.22 17.96 -0.47
N LEU A 48 -9.51 17.02 -1.05
CA LEU A 48 -9.19 15.73 -0.44
C LEU A 48 -7.87 15.84 0.33
N PHE A 49 -7.81 15.18 1.48
CA PHE A 49 -6.56 15.06 2.23
C PHE A 49 -5.55 14.21 1.44
N LYS A 50 -4.35 14.73 1.23
CA LYS A 50 -3.24 13.99 0.59
C LYS A 50 -2.15 13.67 1.60
N GLU A 51 -1.85 14.59 2.54
CA GLU A 51 -0.82 14.39 3.56
C GLU A 51 -1.21 15.09 4.87
N ILE A 52 -1.08 14.35 5.99
CA ILE A 52 -1.36 14.84 7.35
C ILE A 52 -0.28 14.35 8.32
N GLU A 53 -0.02 15.13 9.38
CA GLU A 53 0.88 14.74 10.47
C GLU A 53 0.18 14.82 11.82
N PHE A 54 0.42 13.84 12.68
CA PHE A 54 -0.13 13.79 14.02
C PHE A 54 0.88 14.28 15.05
N TYR A 55 0.37 15.05 16.01
CA TYR A 55 1.08 15.61 17.13
C TYR A 55 0.20 15.48 18.38
N PHE A 56 0.67 14.80 19.41
CA PHE A 56 -0.05 14.71 20.68
C PHE A 56 0.89 14.46 21.84
N TYR A 57 0.76 15.24 22.90
CA TYR A 57 1.48 15.10 24.16
C TYR A 57 0.54 14.70 25.29
N ASN A 58 0.92 13.73 26.10
CA ASN A 58 0.43 13.48 27.46
C ASN A 58 1.53 12.76 28.28
N LYS A 59 1.30 12.50 29.57
CA LYS A 59 2.28 11.83 30.45
C LYS A 59 2.72 10.43 30.00
N HIS A 60 1.90 9.72 29.21
CA HIS A 60 2.17 8.37 28.68
C HIS A 60 2.67 8.37 27.24
N HIS A 61 2.54 9.50 26.56
CA HIS A 61 2.97 9.71 25.16
C HIS A 61 3.67 11.08 25.09
N ARG A 62 4.90 11.13 25.58
CA ARG A 62 5.67 12.37 25.79
C ARG A 62 6.24 12.95 24.50
N ASP A 63 5.40 13.16 23.49
CA ASP A 63 5.79 13.77 22.22
C ASP A 63 6.00 15.29 22.39
N ILE A 64 7.14 15.66 22.94
CA ILE A 64 7.51 17.05 23.21
C ILE A 64 7.69 17.90 21.93
N ILE A 65 7.69 17.27 20.75
CA ILE A 65 7.70 17.99 19.48
C ILE A 65 6.37 18.71 19.25
N THR A 66 5.31 18.24 19.92
CA THR A 66 3.99 18.88 19.92
C THR A 66 4.03 20.24 20.59
N HIS A 67 3.62 21.29 19.88
CA HIS A 67 3.50 22.62 20.47
C HIS A 67 2.31 22.71 21.42
N PRO A 68 2.49 23.35 22.61
CA PRO A 68 1.41 23.58 23.54
C PRO A 68 0.35 24.48 22.91
N ARG A 69 -0.90 24.13 23.13
CA ARG A 69 -2.06 24.89 22.67
C ARG A 69 -3.24 24.68 23.59
N PHE A 70 -4.12 25.65 23.63
CA PHE A 70 -5.37 25.54 24.34
C PHE A 70 -6.52 25.60 23.33
N SER A 71 -7.20 24.50 23.14
CA SER A 71 -8.31 24.38 22.19
C SER A 71 -9.22 23.21 22.54
N ASP A 72 -10.48 23.33 22.14
CA ASP A 72 -11.38 22.20 22.12
C ASP A 72 -11.12 21.27 20.91
N SER A 73 -11.66 20.07 20.96
CA SER A 73 -11.61 19.12 19.87
C SER A 73 -12.31 19.65 18.62
N LEU A 74 -11.77 19.31 17.42
CA LEU A 74 -12.35 19.62 16.12
C LEU A 74 -12.37 21.11 15.74
N TYR A 75 -11.61 21.95 16.41
CA TYR A 75 -11.41 23.33 15.97
C TYR A 75 -10.22 23.44 15.03
N TRP A 76 -10.36 24.29 14.02
CA TRP A 76 -9.23 24.70 13.19
C TRP A 76 -8.30 25.62 13.99
N TYR A 77 -7.03 25.34 13.97
CA TYR A 77 -6.01 26.11 14.68
C TYR A 77 -4.89 26.50 13.72
N VAL A 78 -4.71 27.81 13.50
CA VAL A 78 -3.54 28.32 12.77
C VAL A 78 -2.37 28.32 13.75
N ASN A 79 -1.39 27.48 13.49
CA ASN A 79 -0.22 27.37 14.35
C ASN A 79 0.81 28.47 14.08
N ASP A 80 1.74 28.70 15.02
CA ASP A 80 2.75 29.76 14.97
C ASP A 80 3.74 29.62 13.80
N PHE A 81 3.77 28.48 13.14
CA PHE A 81 4.59 28.23 11.94
C PHE A 81 3.84 28.46 10.64
N GLY A 82 2.62 28.98 10.71
CA GLY A 82 1.80 29.28 9.54
C GLY A 82 1.09 28.10 8.91
N GLY A 83 1.03 26.95 9.60
CA GLY A 83 0.22 25.80 9.20
C GLY A 83 -1.18 25.82 9.79
N ILE A 84 -2.04 24.93 9.33
CA ILE A 84 -3.39 24.71 9.85
C ILE A 84 -3.52 23.31 10.45
N ASP A 85 -4.02 23.24 11.67
CA ASP A 85 -4.24 22.01 12.41
C ASP A 85 -5.73 21.80 12.67
N LEU A 86 -6.16 20.55 12.68
CA LEU A 86 -7.42 20.11 13.28
C LEU A 86 -7.11 19.63 14.70
N ASN A 87 -7.58 20.35 15.73
CA ASN A 87 -7.16 20.11 17.10
C ASN A 87 -7.81 18.92 17.77
N PHE A 88 -7.03 18.28 18.65
CA PHE A 88 -7.49 17.46 19.76
C PHE A 88 -7.89 18.34 20.94
N PRO A 89 -8.67 17.82 21.91
CA PRO A 89 -8.91 18.55 23.15
C PRO A 89 -7.60 18.75 23.91
N SER A 90 -7.51 19.83 24.65
CA SER A 90 -6.32 20.18 25.42
C SER A 90 -6.64 20.54 26.85
N GLU A 91 -5.74 20.15 27.75
CA GLU A 91 -5.69 20.60 29.16
C GLU A 91 -4.25 20.94 29.48
N ILE A 92 -3.96 22.20 29.63
CA ILE A 92 -2.64 22.71 30.00
C ILE A 92 -2.79 24.04 30.69
N CYS A 93 -2.04 24.25 31.79
CA CYS A 93 -2.06 25.49 32.50
C CYS A 93 -1.31 26.59 31.72
N LYS A 94 -2.01 27.67 31.40
CA LYS A 94 -1.51 28.84 30.68
C LYS A 94 -1.35 30.01 31.61
N LYS A 95 -0.25 30.74 31.52
CA LYS A 95 0.03 31.95 32.31
C LYS A 95 0.70 33.01 31.45
N ASP A 96 0.56 34.27 31.86
CA ASP A 96 1.33 35.37 31.28
C ASP A 96 2.82 35.15 31.55
N GLY A 97 3.63 35.32 30.55
CA GLY A 97 5.09 35.26 30.58
C GLY A 97 5.71 36.39 29.77
N ILE A 98 7.03 36.41 29.74
CA ILE A 98 7.81 37.36 28.94
C ILE A 98 8.79 36.55 28.07
N ASP A 99 8.86 36.88 26.78
CA ASP A 99 9.85 36.27 25.87
C ASP A 99 11.24 36.90 26.02
N SER A 100 12.20 36.41 25.26
CA SER A 100 13.59 36.88 25.23
C SER A 100 13.73 38.33 24.76
N THR A 101 12.68 38.93 24.19
CA THR A 101 12.66 40.32 23.70
C THR A 101 11.95 41.26 24.68
N GLY A 102 11.40 40.74 25.83
CA GLY A 102 10.65 41.49 26.81
C GLY A 102 9.16 41.67 26.49
N LYS A 103 8.65 41.00 25.43
CA LYS A 103 7.25 41.05 25.07
C LYS A 103 6.43 40.08 25.90
N LYS A 104 5.23 40.48 26.30
CA LYS A 104 4.26 39.59 26.96
C LYS A 104 3.82 38.50 25.95
N VAL A 105 3.94 37.27 26.38
CA VAL A 105 3.55 36.08 25.63
C VAL A 105 2.90 35.06 26.55
N ASP A 106 2.11 34.18 25.97
CA ASP A 106 1.58 33.03 26.70
C ASP A 106 2.71 32.06 27.02
N LYS A 107 2.77 31.62 28.28
CA LYS A 107 3.67 30.55 28.73
C LYS A 107 2.86 29.43 29.35
N TYR A 108 3.39 28.25 29.34
CA TYR A 108 2.68 27.06 29.78
C TYR A 108 3.39 26.38 30.96
N ILE A 109 2.64 25.62 31.74
CA ILE A 109 3.19 24.72 32.76
C ILE A 109 2.95 23.31 32.25
N LEU A 110 4.04 22.58 32.04
CA LEU A 110 4.00 21.17 31.58
C LEU A 110 4.13 20.26 32.80
N ASP A 111 3.05 19.57 33.11
CA ASP A 111 2.94 18.64 34.24
C ASP A 111 2.21 17.35 33.83
N ASP A 112 2.00 16.43 34.76
CA ASP A 112 1.36 15.15 34.53
C ASP A 112 -0.13 15.23 34.15
N SER A 113 -0.77 16.37 34.37
CA SER A 113 -2.16 16.59 33.92
C SER A 113 -2.24 17.11 32.48
N SER A 114 -1.11 17.58 31.94
CA SER A 114 -1.08 18.26 30.66
C SER A 114 -1.30 17.29 29.51
N TYR A 115 -2.21 17.64 28.59
CA TYR A 115 -2.35 16.99 27.28
C TYR A 115 -2.82 18.00 26.24
N PHE A 116 -2.30 17.89 25.03
CA PHE A 116 -2.61 18.79 23.91
C PHE A 116 -2.10 18.21 22.59
N GLY A 117 -2.65 18.70 21.48
CA GLY A 117 -2.19 18.28 20.16
C GLY A 117 -3.16 18.58 19.03
N GLY A 118 -2.84 18.08 17.86
CA GLY A 118 -3.65 18.25 16.65
C GLY A 118 -3.08 17.49 15.47
N ILE A 119 -3.78 17.62 14.35
CA ILE A 119 -3.46 17.03 13.07
C ILE A 119 -3.07 18.16 12.13
N LEU A 120 -1.79 18.27 11.80
CA LEU A 120 -1.29 19.24 10.82
C LEU A 120 -1.65 18.78 9.41
N ILE A 121 -2.29 19.65 8.64
CA ILE A 121 -2.60 19.40 7.23
C ILE A 121 -1.40 19.86 6.41
N ARG A 122 -0.78 18.91 5.69
CA ARG A 122 0.42 19.18 4.90
C ARG A 122 0.18 19.29 3.41
N GLN A 123 -0.82 18.54 2.90
CA GLN A 123 -1.16 18.60 1.48
C GLN A 123 -2.64 18.32 1.27
N LEU A 124 -3.24 19.12 0.42
CA LEU A 124 -4.61 18.97 -0.06
C LEU A 124 -4.61 18.95 -1.59
N VAL A 125 -5.56 18.27 -2.17
CA VAL A 125 -5.78 18.25 -3.64
C VAL A 125 -7.26 18.44 -3.92
N SER A 126 -7.60 19.34 -4.85
CA SER A 126 -8.99 19.48 -5.30
C SER A 126 -9.44 18.21 -6.01
N GLU A 127 -10.74 17.90 -5.90
CA GLU A 127 -11.30 16.69 -6.50
C GLU A 127 -11.05 16.59 -8.02
N ASP A 128 -11.13 17.71 -8.71
CA ASP A 128 -10.85 17.84 -10.14
C ASP A 128 -9.35 17.88 -10.47
N LYS A 129 -8.48 17.77 -9.46
CA LYS A 129 -7.01 17.86 -9.55
C LYS A 129 -6.48 19.17 -10.13
N SER A 130 -7.33 20.19 -10.27
CA SER A 130 -6.93 21.50 -10.80
C SER A 130 -6.11 22.33 -9.81
N ASP A 131 -6.19 22.01 -8.52
CA ASP A 131 -5.57 22.76 -7.43
C ASP A 131 -4.87 21.79 -6.46
N ILE A 132 -3.57 21.98 -6.29
CA ILE A 132 -2.75 21.19 -5.37
C ILE A 132 -2.11 22.15 -4.38
N LEU A 133 -2.53 22.04 -3.11
CA LEU A 133 -1.99 22.83 -2.01
C LEU A 133 -0.88 22.04 -1.32
N GLU A 134 0.36 22.33 -1.65
CA GLU A 134 1.54 21.61 -1.16
C GLU A 134 2.24 22.37 -0.04
N GLY A 135 2.39 21.70 1.08
CA GLY A 135 2.97 22.23 2.30
C GLY A 135 1.96 22.90 3.24
N PRO A 136 2.28 22.98 4.56
CA PRO A 136 1.35 23.48 5.61
C PRO A 136 0.90 24.90 5.36
N TRP A 137 1.79 25.76 4.84
CA TRP A 137 1.47 27.14 4.51
C TRP A 137 0.39 27.23 3.42
N ALA A 138 0.57 26.51 2.31
CA ALA A 138 -0.40 26.52 1.21
C ALA A 138 -1.77 26.01 1.66
N CYS A 139 -1.78 24.98 2.50
CA CYS A 139 -3.02 24.48 3.10
C CYS A 139 -3.69 25.53 4.00
N ALA A 140 -2.91 26.29 4.79
CA ALA A 140 -3.43 27.33 5.66
C ALA A 140 -4.03 28.52 4.88
N GLU A 141 -3.51 28.82 3.68
CA GLU A 141 -4.06 29.86 2.83
C GLU A 141 -5.53 29.61 2.45
N LEU A 142 -5.97 28.34 2.41
CA LEU A 142 -7.37 27.99 2.21
C LEU A 142 -8.30 28.61 3.26
N PHE A 143 -7.79 28.82 4.49
CA PHE A 143 -8.52 29.34 5.64
C PHE A 143 -8.42 30.85 5.82
N ARG A 144 -7.70 31.53 4.93
CA ARG A 144 -7.56 32.99 4.95
C ARG A 144 -8.59 33.66 4.07
N LEU A 145 -9.05 34.83 4.50
CA LEU A 145 -9.88 35.74 3.72
C LEU A 145 -8.96 36.69 2.96
N HIS A 146 -8.96 36.64 1.64
CA HIS A 146 -7.99 37.37 0.83
C HIS A 146 -8.51 38.67 0.23
N HIS A 147 -9.84 38.86 0.12
CA HIS A 147 -10.40 39.98 -0.61
C HIS A 147 -10.99 41.04 0.32
N ALA A 148 -10.45 42.27 0.29
CA ALA A 148 -10.90 43.34 1.17
C ALA A 148 -12.27 43.94 0.78
N LEU A 149 -12.71 43.72 -0.46
CA LEU A 149 -13.94 44.29 -1.02
C LEU A 149 -15.08 43.27 -1.18
N GLU A 150 -14.81 41.98 -1.12
CA GLU A 150 -15.80 40.94 -1.25
C GLU A 150 -15.98 40.23 0.11
N GLN A 151 -17.24 40.04 0.51
CA GLN A 151 -17.54 39.19 1.67
C GLN A 151 -17.39 37.73 1.25
N ASP A 152 -16.24 37.13 1.53
CA ASP A 152 -16.06 35.67 1.41
C ASP A 152 -16.60 34.99 2.67
N ASN A 153 -17.86 34.59 2.62
CA ASN A 153 -18.51 33.84 3.71
C ASN A 153 -18.22 32.34 3.64
N ASN A 154 -17.38 31.90 2.71
CA ASN A 154 -17.10 30.48 2.46
C ASN A 154 -15.91 30.01 3.32
N PHE A 155 -16.10 29.95 4.65
CA PHE A 155 -15.09 29.39 5.54
C PHE A 155 -14.98 27.87 5.34
N PRO A 156 -13.76 27.30 5.23
CA PRO A 156 -13.59 25.85 5.03
C PRO A 156 -14.12 25.02 6.20
N PHE A 157 -14.79 23.93 5.89
CA PHE A 157 -15.31 23.00 6.88
C PHE A 157 -15.22 21.55 6.41
N LEU A 158 -15.23 20.61 7.37
CA LEU A 158 -15.23 19.19 7.08
C LEU A 158 -16.62 18.73 6.59
N VAL A 159 -16.64 18.00 5.49
CA VAL A 159 -17.83 17.33 4.97
C VAL A 159 -17.61 15.82 4.94
N GLU A 160 -18.65 15.06 5.27
CA GLU A 160 -18.65 13.62 5.05
C GLU A 160 -18.76 13.33 3.56
N ARG A 161 -17.84 12.50 3.07
CA ARG A 161 -17.78 12.08 1.68
C ARG A 161 -17.20 10.68 1.59
N ASN A 162 -17.85 9.80 0.86
CA ASN A 162 -17.28 8.48 0.57
C ASN A 162 -16.24 8.62 -0.57
N ASN A 163 -14.97 8.54 -0.22
CA ASN A 163 -13.84 8.59 -1.15
C ASN A 163 -13.41 7.17 -1.61
N GLY A 164 -14.11 6.13 -1.17
CA GLY A 164 -13.74 4.74 -1.41
C GLY A 164 -12.63 4.24 -0.48
N MET A 165 -12.14 3.05 -0.77
CA MET A 165 -11.00 2.46 -0.08
C MET A 165 -9.72 3.17 -0.50
N ILE A 166 -8.97 3.71 0.44
CA ILE A 166 -7.78 4.53 0.19
C ILE A 166 -6.56 3.90 0.87
N GLY A 167 -5.49 3.73 0.09
CA GLY A 167 -4.18 3.38 0.61
C GLY A 167 -3.42 4.59 1.14
N TYR A 168 -2.67 4.38 2.19
CA TYR A 168 -1.72 5.37 2.71
C TYR A 168 -0.50 4.67 3.32
N ILE A 169 0.62 5.36 3.30
CA ILE A 169 1.85 4.93 3.98
C ILE A 169 2.21 5.87 5.10
N CYS A 170 2.85 5.32 6.12
CA CYS A 170 3.31 6.09 7.28
C CYS A 170 4.80 6.43 7.12
N LYS A 171 5.15 7.69 7.32
CA LYS A 171 6.53 8.21 7.21
C LYS A 171 6.91 9.03 8.47
N PRO A 172 8.19 9.25 8.75
CA PRO A 172 8.60 10.22 9.75
C PRO A 172 8.07 11.62 9.41
N ARG A 173 7.80 12.42 10.45
CA ARG A 173 7.40 13.83 10.31
C ARG A 173 8.52 14.64 9.66
N LEU A 174 8.15 15.72 8.96
CA LEU A 174 9.10 16.56 8.24
C LEU A 174 9.48 17.82 9.03
N ASN A 175 10.68 18.33 8.73
CA ASN A 175 11.15 19.65 9.20
C ASN A 175 11.19 19.81 10.73
N LEU A 176 11.39 18.71 11.47
CA LEU A 176 11.53 18.75 12.93
C LEU A 176 12.81 19.46 13.34
N LEU A 177 13.87 19.29 12.56
CA LEU A 177 15.13 20.04 12.66
C LEU A 177 15.35 20.76 11.33
N THR A 178 15.59 22.06 11.38
CA THR A 178 15.79 22.88 10.17
C THR A 178 17.17 23.53 10.15
N GLY A 179 17.78 23.57 8.99
CA GLY A 179 19.09 24.19 8.80
C GLY A 179 20.19 23.52 9.62
N LYS A 180 20.85 24.29 10.52
CA LYS A 180 21.92 23.81 11.40
C LYS A 180 21.44 23.50 12.83
N GLN A 181 20.13 23.34 13.05
CA GLN A 181 19.60 23.01 14.36
C GLN A 181 20.08 21.63 14.81
N THR A 182 20.52 21.54 16.05
CA THR A 182 20.77 20.29 16.77
C THR A 182 19.54 19.93 17.59
N ILE A 183 19.47 18.68 18.07
CA ILE A 183 18.41 18.25 19.00
C ILE A 183 18.42 19.14 20.24
N GLU A 184 19.60 19.43 20.81
CA GLU A 184 19.77 20.29 21.97
C GLU A 184 19.16 21.67 21.73
N SER A 185 19.52 22.33 20.63
CA SER A 185 19.02 23.67 20.31
C SER A 185 17.51 23.68 20.06
N LYS A 186 16.96 22.58 19.51
CA LYS A 186 15.53 22.45 19.29
C LYS A 186 14.77 22.22 20.60
N VAL A 187 15.28 21.37 21.49
CA VAL A 187 14.70 21.17 22.83
C VAL A 187 14.76 22.47 23.62
N ASP A 188 15.86 23.21 23.61
CA ASP A 188 15.95 24.52 24.29
C ASP A 188 14.92 25.52 23.76
N TYR A 189 14.69 25.53 22.45
CA TYR A 189 13.65 26.36 21.84
C TYR A 189 12.27 25.98 22.37
N ILE A 190 11.94 24.69 22.38
CA ILE A 190 10.66 24.18 22.89
C ILE A 190 10.50 24.53 24.38
N LEU A 191 11.54 24.31 25.20
CA LEU A 191 11.51 24.62 26.62
C LEU A 191 11.28 26.11 26.91
N GLY A 192 11.67 26.97 25.99
CA GLY A 192 11.37 28.40 26.05
C GLY A 192 9.88 28.74 26.13
N GLU A 193 8.98 27.83 25.73
CA GLU A 193 7.53 28.04 25.79
C GLU A 193 6.94 27.72 27.18
N TYR A 194 7.72 27.08 28.07
CA TYR A 194 7.24 26.65 29.37
C TYR A 194 7.83 27.48 30.52
N LEU A 195 7.02 27.77 31.50
CA LEU A 195 7.45 28.33 32.81
C LEU A 195 7.98 27.23 33.73
N SER A 196 7.41 26.04 33.60
CA SER A 196 7.79 24.86 34.35
C SER A 196 7.59 23.63 33.47
N HIS A 197 8.55 22.70 33.56
CA HIS A 197 8.57 21.47 32.76
C HIS A 197 9.35 20.36 33.52
N PRO A 198 9.19 19.08 33.14
CA PRO A 198 10.05 17.97 33.57
C PRO A 198 11.53 18.23 33.33
N ASP A 199 12.38 17.34 33.88
CA ASP A 199 13.83 17.43 33.67
C ASP A 199 14.22 17.50 32.17
N ARG A 200 15.17 18.38 31.84
CA ARG A 200 15.63 18.62 30.48
C ARG A 200 16.15 17.36 29.82
N THR A 201 16.81 16.47 30.57
CA THR A 201 17.36 15.23 30.04
C THR A 201 16.22 14.30 29.59
N GLU A 202 15.15 14.18 30.38
CA GLU A 202 13.96 13.42 30.02
C GLU A 202 13.29 13.95 28.74
N LEU A 203 13.24 15.27 28.58
CA LEU A 203 12.66 15.90 27.38
C LEU A 203 13.53 15.73 26.15
N HIS A 204 14.86 15.72 26.32
CA HIS A 204 15.79 15.42 25.24
C HIS A 204 15.67 13.96 24.76
N GLU A 205 15.57 13.02 25.69
CA GLU A 205 15.31 11.62 25.38
C GLU A 205 13.97 11.43 24.70
N ALA A 206 12.93 12.12 25.18
CA ALA A 206 11.60 12.11 24.57
C ALA A 206 11.64 12.64 23.14
N PHE A 207 12.30 13.77 22.87
CA PHE A 207 12.45 14.29 21.52
C PHE A 207 13.15 13.27 20.61
N SER A 208 14.25 12.69 21.07
CA SER A 208 15.03 11.70 20.33
C SER A 208 14.22 10.44 20.00
N SER A 209 13.34 10.00 20.93
CA SER A 209 12.44 8.87 20.74
C SER A 209 11.33 9.16 19.73
N PHE A 210 10.81 10.38 19.69
CA PHE A 210 9.65 10.73 18.88
C PHE A 210 9.98 11.29 17.49
N LYS A 211 11.21 11.79 17.24
CA LYS A 211 11.58 12.40 15.97
C LYS A 211 11.45 11.46 14.76
N ASP A 212 11.71 10.16 14.97
CA ASP A 212 11.68 9.15 13.93
C ASP A 212 10.34 8.37 13.88
N LYS A 213 9.41 8.67 14.78
CA LYS A 213 8.07 8.07 14.77
C LYS A 213 7.33 8.39 13.47
N ARG A 214 6.68 7.38 12.91
CA ARG A 214 6.00 7.46 11.61
C ARG A 214 4.59 8.05 11.74
N TYR A 215 4.48 9.27 12.24
CA TYR A 215 3.22 9.98 12.47
C TYR A 215 2.80 10.90 11.32
N ARG A 216 3.43 10.77 10.16
CA ARG A 216 3.05 11.41 8.91
C ARG A 216 2.41 10.37 8.00
N TYR A 217 1.14 10.59 7.66
CA TYR A 217 0.32 9.74 6.83
C TYR A 217 0.19 10.37 5.45
N VAL A 218 0.57 9.62 4.43
CA VAL A 218 0.58 10.08 3.03
C VAL A 218 -0.33 9.18 2.22
N ARG A 219 -1.41 9.75 1.67
CA ARG A 219 -2.33 9.05 0.78
C ARG A 219 -1.59 8.66 -0.50
N CYS A 220 -1.70 7.38 -0.88
CA CYS A 220 -1.13 6.86 -2.11
C CYS A 220 -1.97 7.22 -3.33
N ASP A 221 -1.35 7.20 -4.50
CA ASP A 221 -2.08 7.25 -5.75
C ASP A 221 -2.78 5.91 -6.01
N GLN A 222 -3.65 5.88 -7.01
CA GLN A 222 -4.32 4.63 -7.38
C GLN A 222 -3.31 3.70 -8.04
N LEU A 223 -3.30 2.42 -7.62
CA LEU A 223 -2.54 1.37 -8.30
C LEU A 223 -3.17 1.04 -9.64
N LEU A 224 -2.33 0.68 -10.60
CA LEU A 224 -2.78 0.10 -11.86
C LEU A 224 -3.12 -1.37 -11.65
N HIS A 225 -4.27 -1.79 -12.17
CA HIS A 225 -4.73 -3.17 -12.10
C HIS A 225 -4.76 -3.80 -13.49
N ASP A 226 -4.78 -5.12 -13.54
CA ASP A 226 -4.82 -5.88 -14.80
C ASP A 226 -6.02 -5.52 -15.69
N SER A 227 -7.16 -5.14 -15.09
CA SER A 227 -8.35 -4.64 -15.79
C SER A 227 -8.12 -3.32 -16.55
N GLU A 228 -7.03 -2.62 -16.28
CA GLU A 228 -6.69 -1.35 -16.91
C GLU A 228 -5.57 -1.50 -17.96
N THR A 229 -4.98 -2.70 -18.06
CA THR A 229 -3.90 -2.98 -19.02
C THR A 229 -4.44 -3.16 -20.44
N ASN A 230 -3.60 -2.92 -21.45
CA ASN A 230 -3.98 -3.03 -22.85
C ASN A 230 -2.90 -3.63 -23.75
N GLU A 231 -1.74 -3.95 -23.20
CA GLU A 231 -0.65 -4.62 -23.91
C GLU A 231 -0.18 -5.87 -23.16
N VAL A 232 0.19 -6.91 -23.90
CA VAL A 232 0.75 -8.16 -23.35
C VAL A 232 2.09 -8.44 -24.02
N TYR A 233 3.04 -8.79 -23.18
CA TYR A 233 4.37 -9.22 -23.60
C TYR A 233 4.63 -10.65 -23.16
N LEU A 234 5.22 -11.45 -24.05
CA LEU A 234 5.62 -12.82 -23.82
C LEU A 234 7.12 -12.97 -24.12
N SER A 235 7.78 -13.86 -23.41
CA SER A 235 9.16 -14.21 -23.74
C SER A 235 9.23 -15.15 -24.95
N PRO A 236 10.19 -14.96 -25.87
CA PRO A 236 10.39 -15.87 -27.00
C PRO A 236 10.85 -17.26 -26.55
N TRP A 237 11.34 -17.44 -25.34
CA TRP A 237 11.67 -18.75 -24.79
C TRP A 237 10.45 -19.67 -24.67
N LEU A 238 9.25 -19.14 -24.56
CA LEU A 238 8.03 -19.94 -24.54
C LEU A 238 7.81 -20.72 -25.86
N LYS A 239 8.36 -20.23 -26.97
CA LYS A 239 8.30 -20.94 -28.30
C LYS A 239 9.56 -21.72 -28.63
N ASP A 240 10.54 -21.80 -27.70
CA ASP A 240 11.74 -22.60 -27.92
C ASP A 240 11.38 -24.08 -28.09
N LYS A 241 12.07 -24.76 -28.97
CA LYS A 241 11.76 -26.16 -29.31
C LYS A 241 12.29 -27.17 -28.30
N LYS A 242 13.28 -26.77 -27.52
CA LYS A 242 13.95 -27.65 -26.55
C LYS A 242 13.46 -27.43 -25.14
N ASP A 243 13.42 -26.15 -24.75
CA ASP A 243 13.19 -25.75 -23.34
C ASP A 243 11.89 -24.92 -23.17
N GLY A 244 11.04 -24.88 -24.22
CA GLY A 244 9.76 -24.17 -24.23
C GLY A 244 8.60 -25.02 -24.69
N HIS A 245 7.46 -24.35 -24.96
CA HIS A 245 6.19 -24.95 -25.36
C HIS A 245 5.68 -24.34 -26.68
N PRO A 246 6.29 -24.63 -27.83
CA PRO A 246 6.00 -23.95 -29.11
C PRO A 246 4.54 -24.10 -29.57
N GLU A 247 3.91 -25.25 -29.34
CA GLU A 247 2.51 -25.47 -29.71
C GLU A 247 1.56 -24.67 -28.82
N PHE A 248 1.82 -24.61 -27.51
CA PHE A 248 1.09 -23.78 -26.59
C PHE A 248 1.27 -22.29 -26.96
N TYR A 249 2.49 -21.84 -27.22
CA TYR A 249 2.75 -20.45 -27.64
C TYR A 249 1.90 -20.08 -28.87
N GLN A 250 1.81 -20.97 -29.84
CA GLN A 250 1.00 -20.73 -31.05
C GLN A 250 -0.49 -20.66 -30.73
N ARG A 251 -1.00 -21.56 -29.86
CA ARG A 251 -2.40 -21.50 -29.39
C ARG A 251 -2.70 -20.20 -28.64
N LEU A 252 -1.82 -19.82 -27.70
CA LEU A 252 -1.97 -18.60 -26.90
C LEU A 252 -1.96 -17.33 -27.76
N THR A 253 -0.98 -17.21 -28.66
CA THR A 253 -0.87 -16.03 -29.54
C THR A 253 -2.05 -15.90 -30.50
N ASN A 254 -2.57 -17.02 -31.03
CA ASN A 254 -3.77 -17.02 -31.84
C ASN A 254 -5.01 -16.62 -31.03
N LEU A 255 -5.15 -17.13 -29.82
CA LEU A 255 -6.27 -16.78 -28.92
C LEU A 255 -6.25 -15.28 -28.56
N LEU A 256 -5.08 -14.75 -28.18
CA LEU A 256 -4.92 -13.32 -27.87
C LEU A 256 -5.33 -12.45 -29.07
N LYS A 257 -4.90 -12.79 -30.28
CA LYS A 257 -5.29 -12.07 -31.50
C LYS A 257 -6.79 -12.13 -31.77
N ASN A 258 -7.43 -13.26 -31.51
CA ASN A 258 -8.89 -13.39 -31.62
C ASN A 258 -9.64 -12.54 -30.56
N CYS A 259 -8.96 -12.16 -29.49
CA CYS A 259 -9.45 -11.24 -28.46
C CYS A 259 -9.05 -9.77 -28.72
N ASP A 260 -8.58 -9.44 -29.93
CA ASP A 260 -8.06 -8.13 -30.30
C ASP A 260 -6.84 -7.67 -29.50
N ILE A 261 -6.07 -8.61 -28.96
CA ILE A 261 -4.83 -8.36 -28.22
C ILE A 261 -3.66 -8.85 -29.08
N GLU A 262 -2.83 -7.93 -29.58
CA GLU A 262 -1.61 -8.30 -30.30
C GLU A 262 -0.47 -8.56 -29.32
N PRO A 263 -0.06 -9.83 -29.11
CA PRO A 263 1.02 -10.15 -28.18
C PRO A 263 2.37 -9.67 -28.73
N LYS A 264 3.17 -9.06 -27.85
CA LYS A 264 4.51 -8.54 -28.16
C LYS A 264 5.58 -9.44 -27.56
N GLU A 265 6.74 -9.50 -28.20
CA GLU A 265 7.86 -10.31 -27.70
C GLU A 265 8.84 -9.46 -26.88
N LEU A 266 9.23 -9.98 -25.71
CA LEU A 266 10.34 -9.47 -24.92
C LEU A 266 11.67 -9.91 -25.58
N LYS A 267 12.67 -9.04 -25.57
CA LYS A 267 14.01 -9.35 -26.07
C LYS A 267 14.97 -9.54 -24.89
N CYS A 268 16.04 -10.31 -25.13
CA CYS A 268 17.10 -10.53 -24.13
C CYS A 268 16.63 -11.22 -22.83
N THR A 269 15.58 -12.01 -22.90
CA THR A 269 15.15 -12.91 -21.83
C THR A 269 15.97 -14.20 -21.82
N ARG A 270 15.96 -14.92 -20.70
CA ARG A 270 16.66 -16.21 -20.53
C ARG A 270 15.72 -17.35 -20.13
N ASP A 271 14.49 -17.00 -19.77
CA ASP A 271 13.39 -17.92 -19.51
C ASP A 271 12.06 -17.29 -19.95
N TYR A 272 10.94 -17.97 -19.73
CA TYR A 272 9.62 -17.48 -20.13
C TYR A 272 8.73 -17.00 -18.96
N TRP A 273 9.23 -16.97 -17.73
CA TRP A 273 8.48 -16.49 -16.56
C TRP A 273 8.51 -14.96 -16.46
N ALA A 274 7.91 -14.32 -17.46
CA ALA A 274 8.03 -12.87 -17.68
C ALA A 274 7.54 -12.04 -16.48
N ARG A 275 6.56 -12.51 -15.74
CA ARG A 275 6.01 -11.83 -14.57
C ARG A 275 7.08 -11.57 -13.52
N ASP A 276 7.97 -12.53 -13.27
CA ASP A 276 8.85 -12.51 -12.13
C ASP A 276 10.00 -11.51 -12.26
N TYR A 277 10.53 -11.33 -13.47
CA TYR A 277 11.66 -10.43 -13.70
C TYR A 277 11.30 -9.07 -14.30
N MET A 278 10.07 -8.90 -14.82
CA MET A 278 9.68 -7.60 -15.40
C MET A 278 9.18 -6.65 -14.33
N PRO A 279 9.35 -5.31 -14.52
CA PRO A 279 8.97 -4.33 -13.51
C PRO A 279 7.45 -4.32 -13.31
N ILE A 280 7.01 -4.02 -12.10
CA ILE A 280 5.60 -3.72 -11.85
C ILE A 280 5.29 -2.31 -12.34
N GLN A 281 4.16 -2.14 -13.03
CA GLN A 281 3.60 -0.84 -13.34
C GLN A 281 2.69 -0.41 -12.18
N LEU A 282 3.08 0.63 -11.45
CA LEU A 282 2.35 1.14 -10.30
C LEU A 282 1.18 2.03 -10.69
N ASN A 283 1.37 2.84 -11.74
CA ASN A 283 0.35 3.69 -12.34
C ASN A 283 0.68 3.93 -13.82
N GLU A 284 -0.12 4.73 -14.53
CA GLU A 284 0.06 4.96 -15.97
C GLU A 284 1.48 5.40 -16.38
N ASN A 285 2.20 6.09 -15.50
CA ASN A 285 3.49 6.72 -15.81
C ASN A 285 4.66 6.15 -15.02
N GLU A 286 4.43 5.29 -14.06
CA GLU A 286 5.46 4.81 -13.14
C GLU A 286 5.62 3.30 -13.17
N PHE A 287 6.83 2.87 -13.48
CA PHE A 287 7.28 1.50 -13.38
C PHE A 287 8.35 1.39 -12.28
N LEU A 288 8.23 0.36 -11.43
CA LEU A 288 9.22 0.03 -10.42
C LEU A 288 9.98 -1.23 -10.80
N LYS A 289 11.28 -1.07 -10.98
CA LYS A 289 12.23 -2.17 -11.17
C LYS A 289 12.85 -2.54 -9.82
N TYR A 290 12.78 -3.80 -9.46
CA TYR A 290 13.34 -4.42 -8.27
C TYR A 290 14.53 -5.32 -8.64
N GLN A 291 15.19 -5.90 -7.64
CA GLN A 291 16.20 -6.93 -7.86
C GLN A 291 15.52 -8.30 -7.94
N TYR A 292 15.48 -8.87 -9.13
CA TYR A 292 15.06 -10.24 -9.31
C TYR A 292 16.24 -11.17 -8.97
N TYR A 293 16.18 -11.78 -7.78
CA TYR A 293 17.23 -12.67 -7.26
C TYR A 293 16.59 -13.81 -6.46
N PRO A 294 15.77 -14.65 -7.11
CA PRO A 294 14.93 -15.61 -6.44
C PRO A 294 15.74 -16.76 -5.85
N ASP A 295 15.40 -17.15 -4.64
CA ASP A 295 16.09 -18.22 -3.93
C ASP A 295 15.94 -19.59 -4.63
N TYR A 296 14.81 -19.85 -5.30
CA TYR A 296 14.56 -21.08 -6.03
C TYR A 296 15.46 -21.29 -7.25
N LEU A 297 16.05 -20.22 -7.82
CA LEU A 297 17.09 -20.33 -8.85
C LEU A 297 18.49 -20.33 -8.21
N MET A 298 18.72 -19.45 -7.23
CA MET A 298 20.05 -19.21 -6.67
C MET A 298 20.51 -20.29 -5.67
N LYS A 299 19.56 -21.01 -5.04
CA LYS A 299 19.83 -22.12 -4.10
C LYS A 299 19.48 -23.50 -4.69
N SER A 300 19.14 -23.54 -5.98
CA SER A 300 18.88 -24.82 -6.66
C SER A 300 20.10 -25.73 -6.63
N ASN A 301 19.85 -27.04 -6.56
CA ASN A 301 20.90 -28.06 -6.70
C ASN A 301 21.46 -28.15 -8.11
N ASN A 302 20.76 -27.55 -9.11
CA ASN A 302 21.23 -27.46 -10.49
C ASN A 302 21.87 -26.08 -10.72
N PRO A 303 23.19 -25.97 -10.94
CA PRO A 303 23.86 -24.69 -11.18
C PRO A 303 23.36 -23.95 -12.42
N GLU A 304 22.81 -24.67 -13.42
CA GLU A 304 22.29 -24.08 -14.65
C GLU A 304 21.04 -23.22 -14.39
N ASP A 305 20.28 -23.49 -13.33
CA ASP A 305 19.08 -22.73 -12.99
C ASP A 305 19.42 -21.24 -12.71
N ALA A 306 20.55 -20.97 -12.09
CA ALA A 306 21.00 -19.59 -11.85
C ALA A 306 21.31 -18.83 -13.16
N GLU A 307 21.67 -19.54 -14.24
CA GLU A 307 21.96 -18.95 -15.55
C GLU A 307 20.70 -18.54 -16.31
N THR A 308 19.53 -19.12 -15.95
CA THR A 308 18.23 -18.75 -16.55
C THR A 308 17.72 -17.42 -16.04
N ARG A 309 18.31 -16.85 -14.99
CA ARG A 309 17.90 -15.56 -14.43
C ARG A 309 17.99 -14.44 -15.46
N THR A 310 16.87 -13.82 -15.76
CA THR A 310 16.75 -12.70 -16.69
C THR A 310 17.04 -11.37 -16.02
N GLU A 311 17.92 -10.56 -16.60
CA GLU A 311 18.20 -9.20 -16.15
C GLU A 311 17.25 -8.20 -16.81
N CYS A 312 16.27 -7.70 -16.04
CA CYS A 312 15.22 -6.79 -16.51
C CYS A 312 15.78 -5.56 -17.26
N THR A 313 16.92 -5.01 -16.83
CA THR A 313 17.55 -3.84 -17.48
C THR A 313 17.89 -4.11 -18.96
N ASN A 314 18.28 -5.33 -19.30
CA ASN A 314 18.58 -5.70 -20.67
C ASN A 314 17.32 -5.85 -21.51
N VAL A 315 16.22 -6.35 -20.91
CA VAL A 315 14.93 -6.49 -21.57
C VAL A 315 14.32 -5.14 -21.89
N LEU A 316 14.37 -4.21 -20.92
CA LEU A 316 13.81 -2.84 -21.07
C LEU A 316 14.57 -1.97 -22.06
N ARG A 317 15.82 -2.36 -22.42
CA ARG A 317 16.63 -1.60 -23.36
C ARG A 317 15.95 -1.52 -24.74
N GLY A 318 15.62 -0.31 -25.16
CA GLY A 318 14.93 -0.06 -26.43
C GLY A 318 13.40 -0.12 -26.36
N MET A 319 12.81 -0.41 -25.20
CA MET A 319 11.35 -0.35 -25.03
C MET A 319 10.83 1.07 -24.73
N GLY A 320 11.72 2.02 -24.40
CA GLY A 320 11.34 3.39 -24.05
C GLY A 320 10.60 3.50 -22.72
N ILE A 321 10.78 2.53 -21.83
CA ILE A 321 10.18 2.50 -20.49
C ILE A 321 11.19 3.00 -19.47
N ASN A 322 10.84 4.06 -18.76
CA ASN A 322 11.60 4.56 -17.63
C ASN A 322 11.10 3.93 -16.34
N CYS A 323 12.02 3.36 -15.57
CA CYS A 323 11.70 2.73 -14.29
C CYS A 323 12.42 3.42 -13.14
N ARG A 324 11.69 3.67 -12.06
CA ARG A 324 12.29 3.86 -10.75
C ARG A 324 12.86 2.51 -10.29
N SER A 325 13.98 2.51 -9.61
CA SER A 325 14.64 1.27 -9.16
C SER A 325 14.70 1.21 -7.64
N THR A 326 14.52 0.02 -7.10
CA THR A 326 14.76 -0.29 -5.68
C THR A 326 15.84 -1.37 -5.55
N LYS A 327 16.43 -1.47 -4.36
CA LYS A 327 17.38 -2.53 -4.00
C LYS A 327 16.71 -3.76 -3.38
N LEU A 328 15.40 -3.71 -3.17
CA LEU A 328 14.65 -4.83 -2.62
C LEU A 328 14.71 -6.03 -3.57
N ILE A 329 14.90 -7.20 -2.98
CA ILE A 329 14.77 -8.47 -3.69
C ILE A 329 13.29 -8.84 -3.70
N ILE A 330 12.73 -8.95 -4.89
CA ILE A 330 11.31 -9.23 -5.09
C ILE A 330 11.17 -10.11 -6.34
N ASP A 331 10.20 -10.99 -6.31
CA ASP A 331 9.68 -11.69 -7.48
C ASP A 331 8.38 -11.00 -7.90
N GLY A 332 8.20 -10.72 -9.19
CA GLY A 332 7.03 -9.99 -9.67
C GLY A 332 5.71 -10.72 -9.46
N GLY A 333 5.72 -12.05 -9.45
CA GLY A 333 4.56 -12.87 -9.09
C GLY A 333 4.13 -12.70 -7.62
N ASN A 334 5.04 -12.25 -6.76
CA ASN A 334 4.75 -11.94 -5.37
C ASN A 334 4.26 -10.50 -5.16
N MET A 335 3.77 -9.83 -6.20
CA MET A 335 3.19 -8.49 -6.10
C MET A 335 1.83 -8.44 -6.81
N VAL A 336 0.75 -8.58 -6.08
CA VAL A 336 -0.61 -8.51 -6.64
C VAL A 336 -1.30 -7.22 -6.19
N PRO A 337 -1.57 -6.29 -7.12
CA PRO A 337 -2.38 -5.10 -6.84
C PRO A 337 -3.81 -5.49 -6.46
N CYS A 338 -4.24 -5.08 -5.25
CA CYS A 338 -5.60 -5.33 -4.75
C CYS A 338 -6.19 -4.03 -4.19
N GLY A 339 -7.01 -3.34 -4.97
CA GLY A 339 -7.46 -2.00 -4.64
C GLY A 339 -6.27 -1.07 -4.41
N PRO A 340 -6.15 -0.40 -3.27
CA PRO A 340 -5.02 0.50 -3.00
C PRO A 340 -3.79 -0.21 -2.42
N TYR A 341 -3.84 -1.52 -2.22
CA TYR A 341 -2.80 -2.32 -1.57
C TYR A 341 -2.05 -3.20 -2.57
N ILE A 342 -0.81 -3.53 -2.24
CA ILE A 342 -0.09 -4.63 -2.89
C ILE A 342 -0.12 -5.82 -1.92
N VAL A 343 -0.69 -6.95 -2.35
CA VAL A 343 -0.67 -8.20 -1.57
C VAL A 343 0.61 -8.95 -1.90
N MET A 344 1.36 -9.33 -0.87
CA MET A 344 2.58 -10.11 -0.95
C MET A 344 2.56 -11.24 0.08
N THR A 345 3.25 -12.32 -0.19
CA THR A 345 3.51 -13.34 0.83
C THR A 345 4.66 -12.91 1.74
N ASP A 346 4.72 -13.49 2.92
CA ASP A 346 5.80 -13.24 3.89
C ASP A 346 7.18 -13.76 3.44
N LYS A 347 7.26 -14.44 2.30
CA LYS A 347 8.52 -14.84 1.65
C LYS A 347 9.43 -13.65 1.37
N VAL A 348 8.86 -12.48 1.06
CA VAL A 348 9.63 -11.25 0.79
C VAL A 348 10.56 -10.86 1.94
N PHE A 349 10.23 -11.18 3.18
CA PHE A 349 11.10 -10.93 4.33
C PHE A 349 12.37 -11.78 4.27
N THR A 350 12.20 -13.08 4.11
CA THR A 350 13.32 -14.04 4.10
C THR A 350 14.23 -13.85 2.89
N GLU A 351 13.71 -13.47 1.74
CA GLU A 351 14.49 -13.12 0.55
C GLU A 351 15.37 -11.89 0.77
N ASN A 352 14.92 -10.94 1.57
CA ASN A 352 15.68 -9.75 1.95
C ASN A 352 16.49 -9.95 3.25
N GLY A 353 16.64 -11.18 3.74
CA GLY A 353 17.42 -11.50 4.95
C GLY A 353 16.79 -10.92 6.23
N LYS A 354 15.47 -10.81 6.27
CA LYS A 354 14.70 -10.30 7.40
C LYS A 354 13.89 -11.40 8.07
N GLU A 355 13.63 -11.21 9.36
CA GLU A 355 12.69 -12.06 10.07
C GLU A 355 11.26 -11.76 9.63
N LYS A 356 10.41 -12.80 9.57
CA LYS A 356 8.98 -12.63 9.31
C LYS A 356 8.39 -11.66 10.35
N GLU A 357 7.48 -10.81 9.93
CA GLU A 357 6.84 -9.78 10.77
C GLU A 357 7.76 -8.59 11.20
N ASP A 358 8.95 -8.44 10.63
CA ASP A 358 9.80 -7.24 10.85
C ASP A 358 9.05 -5.97 10.40
N THR A 359 8.53 -5.22 11.37
CA THR A 359 7.73 -4.01 11.11
C THR A 359 8.55 -2.86 10.52
N VAL A 360 9.87 -2.82 10.77
CA VAL A 360 10.77 -1.82 10.21
C VAL A 360 10.97 -2.10 8.74
N PHE A 361 11.24 -3.35 8.39
CA PHE A 361 11.36 -3.75 6.99
C PHE A 361 10.04 -3.60 6.22
N LYS A 362 8.92 -3.97 6.83
CA LYS A 362 7.60 -3.74 6.20
C LYS A 362 7.40 -2.27 5.85
N ALA A 363 7.75 -1.37 6.75
CA ALA A 363 7.63 0.06 6.51
C ALA A 363 8.65 0.60 5.48
N GLU A 364 9.84 -0.02 5.36
CA GLU A 364 10.79 0.23 4.28
C GLU A 364 10.21 -0.23 2.93
N LEU A 365 9.67 -1.45 2.88
CA LEU A 365 9.00 -2.02 1.72
C LEU A 365 7.88 -1.11 1.22
N GLU A 366 6.96 -0.68 2.10
CA GLU A 366 5.87 0.24 1.77
C GLU A 366 6.40 1.61 1.26
N SER A 367 7.49 2.11 1.84
CA SER A 367 8.12 3.37 1.40
C SER A 367 8.74 3.26 0.01
N GLU A 368 9.40 2.14 -0.27
CA GLU A 368 10.02 1.85 -1.57
C GLU A 368 8.98 1.57 -2.66
N LEU A 369 7.92 0.85 -2.33
CA LEU A 369 6.82 0.60 -3.26
C LEU A 369 5.94 1.85 -3.46
N GLY A 370 5.90 2.76 -2.49
CA GLY A 370 5.01 3.93 -2.49
C GLY A 370 3.55 3.58 -2.18
N HIS A 371 3.28 2.33 -1.78
CA HIS A 371 1.95 1.79 -1.50
C HIS A 371 1.94 0.92 -0.25
N PRO A 372 0.83 0.84 0.48
CA PRO A 372 0.71 -0.05 1.62
C PRO A 372 0.69 -1.52 1.18
N VAL A 373 1.30 -2.37 1.98
CA VAL A 373 1.45 -3.79 1.70
C VAL A 373 0.65 -4.64 2.68
N ILE A 374 -0.12 -5.56 2.15
CA ILE A 374 -0.75 -6.63 2.92
C ILE A 374 0.13 -7.87 2.80
N ILE A 375 0.66 -8.30 3.93
CA ILE A 375 1.45 -9.52 4.00
C ILE A 375 0.53 -10.69 4.36
N ILE A 376 0.48 -11.71 3.50
CA ILE A 376 -0.20 -12.97 3.76
C ILE A 376 0.83 -14.06 4.10
N PRO A 377 0.51 -15.00 5.00
CA PRO A 377 1.42 -16.07 5.38
C PRO A 377 1.61 -17.03 4.21
N TRP A 378 2.83 -17.50 4.06
CA TRP A 378 3.19 -18.58 3.17
C TRP A 378 4.08 -19.60 3.88
N LYS A 379 3.84 -20.87 3.60
CA LYS A 379 4.63 -21.99 4.08
C LYS A 379 4.89 -22.96 2.95
N MET A 380 6.14 -23.27 2.75
CA MET A 380 6.53 -24.33 1.83
C MET A 380 6.15 -25.69 2.43
N HIS A 381 5.45 -26.49 1.66
CA HIS A 381 5.09 -27.86 1.98
C HIS A 381 5.89 -28.80 1.10
N GLY A 382 6.66 -29.71 1.71
CA GLY A 382 7.48 -30.69 1.00
C GLY A 382 8.97 -30.29 0.90
N ASP A 383 9.68 -30.95 -0.01
CA ASP A 383 11.10 -30.74 -0.25
C ASP A 383 11.30 -29.62 -1.29
N PHE A 384 12.21 -28.69 -1.00
CA PHE A 384 12.55 -27.57 -1.88
C PHE A 384 12.90 -28.00 -3.33
N ASN A 385 13.50 -29.17 -3.48
CA ASN A 385 13.91 -29.69 -4.79
C ASN A 385 12.86 -30.62 -5.45
N ALA A 386 11.74 -30.90 -4.76
CA ALA A 386 10.66 -31.69 -5.36
C ALA A 386 9.82 -30.85 -6.34
N ARG A 387 9.34 -31.47 -7.41
CA ARG A 387 8.53 -30.80 -8.44
C ARG A 387 7.15 -30.35 -7.95
N ASP A 388 6.58 -31.06 -7.02
CA ASP A 388 5.23 -30.88 -6.47
C ASP A 388 5.20 -29.92 -5.28
N THR A 389 6.32 -29.29 -4.93
CA THR A 389 6.42 -28.32 -3.84
C THR A 389 6.31 -26.90 -4.36
N ASP A 390 5.35 -26.14 -3.81
CA ASP A 390 5.34 -24.67 -4.01
C ASP A 390 6.53 -24.04 -3.27
N LYS A 391 7.64 -23.91 -3.99
CA LYS A 391 8.85 -23.21 -3.52
C LYS A 391 8.86 -21.73 -3.90
N TYR A 392 7.91 -21.31 -4.72
CA TYR A 392 7.85 -19.96 -5.26
C TYR A 392 7.22 -19.00 -4.25
N GLY A 393 6.10 -19.39 -3.65
CA GLY A 393 5.41 -18.59 -2.63
C GLY A 393 4.94 -17.25 -3.15
N HIS A 394 4.48 -17.21 -4.40
CA HIS A 394 4.04 -15.99 -5.06
C HIS A 394 2.56 -15.72 -4.78
N SER A 395 2.24 -14.46 -4.44
CA SER A 395 0.87 -14.07 -4.10
C SER A 395 -0.13 -14.18 -5.26
N ASP A 396 0.32 -14.18 -6.52
CA ASP A 396 -0.50 -14.38 -7.71
C ASP A 396 -1.01 -15.82 -7.88
N GLY A 397 -0.43 -16.76 -7.13
CA GLY A 397 -0.96 -18.12 -6.95
C GLY A 397 -2.04 -18.23 -5.86
N PHE A 398 -2.29 -17.15 -5.09
CA PHE A 398 -3.23 -17.16 -3.98
C PHE A 398 -4.43 -16.24 -4.17
N VAL A 399 -4.24 -15.05 -4.74
CA VAL A 399 -5.27 -14.01 -4.76
C VAL A 399 -5.31 -13.23 -6.07
N LYS A 400 -6.51 -12.74 -6.41
CA LYS A 400 -6.76 -11.79 -7.51
C LYS A 400 -7.81 -10.78 -7.08
N TRP A 401 -7.58 -9.51 -7.38
CA TRP A 401 -8.56 -8.45 -7.13
C TRP A 401 -9.66 -8.45 -8.20
N CYS A 402 -10.91 -8.35 -7.75
CA CYS A 402 -12.10 -8.41 -8.62
C CYS A 402 -12.81 -7.05 -8.76
N GLY A 403 -12.20 -5.98 -8.22
CA GLY A 403 -12.83 -4.66 -8.17
C GLY A 403 -13.41 -4.33 -6.79
N GLY A 404 -13.51 -3.02 -6.48
CA GLY A 404 -14.03 -2.55 -5.20
C GLY A 404 -13.29 -3.14 -4.01
N ASN A 405 -14.02 -3.79 -3.11
CA ASN A 405 -13.49 -4.50 -1.96
C ASN A 405 -13.45 -6.03 -2.13
N SER A 406 -13.59 -6.56 -3.35
CA SER A 406 -13.70 -8.00 -3.60
C SER A 406 -12.37 -8.62 -4.03
N ILE A 407 -12.04 -9.76 -3.43
CA ILE A 407 -10.88 -10.60 -3.77
C ILE A 407 -11.36 -12.01 -4.05
N LEU A 408 -10.92 -12.58 -5.17
CA LEU A 408 -10.98 -14.01 -5.44
C LEU A 408 -9.70 -14.65 -4.90
N MET A 409 -9.85 -15.72 -4.14
CA MET A 409 -8.76 -16.52 -3.59
C MET A 409 -8.74 -17.90 -4.26
N GLY A 410 -7.57 -18.41 -4.56
CA GLY A 410 -7.37 -19.75 -5.08
C GLY A 410 -7.86 -20.83 -4.10
N ASN A 411 -7.78 -22.08 -4.52
CA ASN A 411 -8.30 -23.24 -3.77
C ASN A 411 -7.36 -23.76 -2.66
N HIS A 412 -6.53 -22.89 -2.10
CA HIS A 412 -5.54 -23.27 -1.09
C HIS A 412 -6.16 -24.03 0.12
N GLY A 413 -7.36 -23.66 0.50
CA GLY A 413 -8.08 -24.29 1.60
C GLY A 413 -8.60 -25.70 1.32
N ASP A 414 -8.49 -26.23 0.10
CA ASP A 414 -8.80 -27.62 -0.20
C ASP A 414 -7.75 -28.57 0.40
N GLN A 415 -6.50 -28.10 0.49
CA GLN A 415 -5.37 -28.84 1.06
C GLN A 415 -4.95 -28.30 2.42
N TYR A 416 -4.96 -26.96 2.61
CA TYR A 416 -4.44 -26.27 3.80
C TYR A 416 -5.48 -25.33 4.40
N PRO A 417 -6.55 -25.85 5.03
CA PRO A 417 -7.70 -25.04 5.46
C PRO A 417 -7.36 -24.01 6.55
N GLU A 418 -6.38 -24.30 7.43
CA GLU A 418 -5.95 -23.36 8.48
C GLU A 418 -5.19 -22.17 7.91
N GLU A 419 -4.29 -22.42 6.95
CA GLU A 419 -3.54 -21.37 6.27
C GLU A 419 -4.46 -20.50 5.42
N ALA A 420 -5.38 -21.10 4.68
CA ALA A 420 -6.41 -20.37 3.94
C ALA A 420 -7.28 -19.50 4.87
N ALA A 421 -7.62 -20.00 6.05
CA ALA A 421 -8.37 -19.24 7.05
C ALA A 421 -7.55 -18.02 7.55
N ALA A 422 -6.24 -18.18 7.76
CA ALA A 422 -5.36 -17.09 8.15
C ALA A 422 -5.27 -16.02 7.05
N ILE A 423 -5.10 -16.41 5.80
CA ILE A 423 -5.09 -15.49 4.64
C ILE A 423 -6.41 -14.71 4.58
N ARG A 424 -7.56 -15.39 4.61
CA ARG A 424 -8.89 -14.75 4.61
C ARG A 424 -9.06 -13.78 5.78
N HIS A 425 -8.61 -14.17 6.97
CA HIS A 425 -8.69 -13.30 8.16
C HIS A 425 -7.92 -12.00 7.96
N ILE A 426 -6.69 -12.09 7.44
CA ILE A 426 -5.86 -10.91 7.16
C ILE A 426 -6.53 -10.02 6.13
N LEU A 427 -6.94 -10.54 4.98
CA LEU A 427 -7.59 -9.76 3.93
C LEU A 427 -8.87 -9.06 4.43
N LYS A 428 -9.69 -9.75 5.22
CA LYS A 428 -10.90 -9.18 5.85
C LYS A 428 -10.58 -8.05 6.82
N LYS A 429 -9.46 -8.14 7.57
CA LYS A 429 -9.01 -7.05 8.47
C LYS A 429 -8.72 -5.75 7.70
N TYR A 430 -8.28 -5.85 6.44
CA TYR A 430 -8.09 -4.70 5.56
C TYR A 430 -9.36 -4.23 4.86
N GLY A 431 -10.50 -4.91 5.06
CA GLY A 431 -11.81 -4.51 4.55
C GLY A 431 -12.24 -5.23 3.29
N PHE A 432 -11.52 -6.28 2.88
CA PHE A 432 -11.89 -7.06 1.70
C PHE A 432 -12.93 -8.14 2.00
N GLU A 433 -13.81 -8.35 1.05
CA GLU A 433 -14.68 -9.53 0.93
C GLU A 433 -13.96 -10.59 0.11
N VAL A 434 -13.80 -11.79 0.66
CA VAL A 434 -13.00 -12.85 0.04
C VAL A 434 -13.89 -14.01 -0.34
N THR A 435 -13.93 -14.29 -1.64
CA THR A 435 -14.52 -15.52 -2.21
C THR A 435 -13.37 -16.49 -2.50
N GLU A 436 -13.39 -17.67 -1.92
CA GLU A 436 -12.40 -18.72 -2.15
C GLU A 436 -12.96 -19.74 -3.14
N MET A 437 -12.19 -20.06 -4.18
CA MET A 437 -12.48 -21.20 -5.05
C MET A 437 -12.42 -22.49 -4.24
N ARG A 438 -13.41 -23.36 -4.40
CA ARG A 438 -13.45 -24.67 -3.75
C ARG A 438 -13.85 -25.69 -4.77
N PHE A 439 -13.03 -26.72 -4.90
CA PHE A 439 -13.29 -27.83 -5.79
C PHE A 439 -13.60 -29.06 -4.94
N ALA A 440 -14.74 -29.68 -5.21
CA ALA A 440 -15.05 -30.96 -4.56
C ALA A 440 -14.08 -31.99 -5.10
N ASN A 441 -13.01 -32.31 -4.34
CA ASN A 441 -12.03 -33.32 -4.71
C ASN A 441 -12.78 -34.66 -4.88
N LYS A 442 -13.15 -34.98 -6.10
CA LYS A 442 -13.62 -36.33 -6.43
C LYS A 442 -12.39 -37.22 -6.49
N VAL A 443 -12.30 -38.15 -5.56
CA VAL A 443 -11.25 -39.18 -5.57
C VAL A 443 -11.24 -39.83 -6.96
N GLY A 444 -10.11 -39.69 -7.67
CA GLY A 444 -9.92 -40.27 -9.01
C GLY A 444 -10.10 -39.30 -10.17
N SER A 445 -10.33 -37.99 -9.94
CA SER A 445 -10.24 -37.00 -11.03
C SER A 445 -8.77 -36.81 -11.41
N PRO A 446 -8.39 -36.95 -12.69
CA PRO A 446 -7.02 -36.71 -13.14
C PRO A 446 -6.71 -35.21 -13.04
N ARG A 447 -5.46 -34.85 -12.74
CA ARG A 447 -4.90 -33.48 -12.74
C ARG A 447 -5.53 -32.48 -11.77
N THR A 448 -6.16 -32.95 -10.67
CA THR A 448 -6.64 -32.06 -9.60
C THR A 448 -5.51 -31.33 -8.87
N ASP A 449 -4.28 -31.80 -9.01
CA ASP A 449 -3.03 -31.16 -8.59
C ASP A 449 -2.79 -29.81 -9.28
N LEU A 450 -3.41 -29.56 -10.45
CA LEU A 450 -3.30 -28.31 -11.20
C LEU A 450 -4.41 -27.29 -10.88
N ASN A 451 -5.35 -27.60 -9.97
CA ASN A 451 -6.46 -26.70 -9.64
C ASN A 451 -6.01 -25.33 -9.10
N TRP A 452 -4.81 -25.23 -8.54
CA TRP A 452 -4.23 -23.97 -8.11
C TRP A 452 -4.05 -22.97 -9.25
N ALA A 453 -3.83 -23.45 -10.47
CA ALA A 453 -3.52 -22.60 -11.62
C ALA A 453 -4.71 -21.78 -12.14
N TYR A 454 -5.95 -22.13 -11.76
CA TYR A 454 -7.11 -21.35 -12.17
C TYR A 454 -7.10 -19.90 -11.67
N ILE A 455 -6.48 -19.60 -10.51
CA ILE A 455 -6.34 -18.21 -10.01
C ILE A 455 -5.27 -17.44 -10.76
N ASN A 456 -4.30 -18.12 -11.38
CA ASN A 456 -3.18 -17.54 -12.09
C ASN A 456 -3.51 -17.30 -13.58
N PHE A 457 -4.72 -16.79 -13.85
CA PHE A 457 -5.19 -16.43 -15.19
C PHE A 457 -4.58 -15.09 -15.66
N LEU A 458 -4.56 -14.87 -16.97
CA LEU A 458 -4.20 -13.58 -17.57
C LEU A 458 -5.45 -12.72 -17.75
N GLN A 459 -5.42 -11.48 -17.23
CA GLN A 459 -6.41 -10.46 -17.52
C GLN A 459 -5.80 -9.28 -18.25
N VAL A 460 -6.47 -8.80 -19.31
CA VAL A 460 -6.08 -7.60 -20.07
C VAL A 460 -7.34 -6.81 -20.37
N GLY A 461 -7.51 -5.68 -19.70
CA GLY A 461 -8.76 -4.95 -19.78
C GLY A 461 -9.94 -5.81 -19.31
N ASN A 462 -10.97 -5.92 -20.16
CA ASN A 462 -12.13 -6.76 -19.92
C ASN A 462 -12.00 -8.20 -20.48
N LYS A 463 -10.81 -8.62 -20.89
CA LYS A 463 -10.57 -9.98 -21.39
C LYS A 463 -9.85 -10.81 -20.33
N ILE A 464 -10.35 -11.99 -20.06
CA ILE A 464 -9.73 -12.99 -19.17
C ILE A 464 -9.40 -14.23 -20.02
N ILE A 465 -8.14 -14.65 -19.98
CA ILE A 465 -7.70 -15.94 -20.53
C ILE A 465 -7.55 -16.88 -19.34
N MET A 466 -8.41 -17.87 -19.27
CA MET A 466 -8.48 -18.85 -18.19
C MET A 466 -7.75 -20.14 -18.59
N PRO A 467 -6.86 -20.69 -17.74
CA PRO A 467 -6.28 -22.01 -17.97
C PRO A 467 -7.35 -23.09 -17.83
N ILE A 468 -7.30 -24.14 -18.66
CA ILE A 468 -8.09 -25.35 -18.51
C ILE A 468 -7.22 -26.60 -18.65
N PHE A 469 -7.71 -27.71 -18.08
CA PHE A 469 -7.00 -28.98 -17.97
C PHE A 469 -7.81 -30.16 -18.52
N ASN A 470 -8.96 -29.88 -19.15
CA ASN A 470 -9.94 -30.88 -19.66
C ASN A 470 -10.47 -31.80 -18.56
N ILE A 471 -10.79 -31.20 -17.40
CA ILE A 471 -11.39 -31.87 -16.25
C ILE A 471 -12.69 -31.18 -15.82
N ASN A 472 -13.47 -31.82 -14.95
CA ASN A 472 -14.77 -31.28 -14.51
C ASN A 472 -14.64 -29.94 -13.74
N GLU A 473 -13.51 -29.73 -13.10
CA GLU A 473 -13.18 -28.52 -12.33
C GLU A 473 -13.07 -27.26 -13.21
N ASP A 474 -12.78 -27.42 -14.52
CA ASP A 474 -12.77 -26.30 -15.48
C ASP A 474 -14.10 -25.53 -15.50
N ALA A 475 -15.21 -26.26 -15.47
CA ALA A 475 -16.55 -25.64 -15.47
C ALA A 475 -16.83 -24.91 -14.14
N ILE A 476 -16.36 -25.45 -13.02
CA ILE A 476 -16.50 -24.84 -11.69
C ILE A 476 -15.65 -23.58 -11.61
N ALA A 477 -14.40 -23.63 -12.06
CA ALA A 477 -13.51 -22.49 -12.11
C ALA A 477 -14.07 -21.37 -13.01
N TRP A 478 -14.61 -21.74 -14.17
CA TRP A 478 -15.28 -20.78 -15.06
C TRP A 478 -16.44 -20.05 -14.35
N GLN A 479 -17.25 -20.78 -13.57
CA GLN A 479 -18.34 -20.18 -12.81
C GLN A 479 -17.83 -19.16 -11.79
N TYR A 480 -16.78 -19.51 -11.02
CA TYR A 480 -16.17 -18.57 -10.07
C TYR A 480 -15.67 -17.30 -10.76
N LEU A 481 -15.00 -17.44 -11.91
CA LEU A 481 -14.51 -16.29 -12.67
C LEU A 481 -15.67 -15.46 -13.24
N HIS A 482 -16.71 -16.09 -13.75
CA HIS A 482 -17.86 -15.39 -14.31
C HIS A 482 -18.63 -14.60 -13.23
N GLU A 483 -18.76 -15.15 -12.02
CA GLU A 483 -19.37 -14.46 -10.88
C GLU A 483 -18.48 -13.31 -10.34
N ALA A 484 -17.17 -13.51 -10.30
CA ALA A 484 -16.21 -12.52 -9.80
C ALA A 484 -15.96 -11.38 -10.79
N PHE A 485 -16.09 -11.62 -12.10
CA PHE A 485 -15.82 -10.68 -13.18
C PHE A 485 -16.97 -10.62 -14.19
N PRO A 486 -18.17 -10.16 -13.78
CA PRO A 486 -19.38 -10.25 -14.62
C PRO A 486 -19.30 -9.43 -15.92
N ASP A 487 -18.44 -8.41 -15.96
CA ASP A 487 -18.25 -7.53 -17.11
C ASP A 487 -17.11 -7.98 -18.03
N CYS A 488 -16.46 -9.12 -17.73
CA CYS A 488 -15.35 -9.64 -18.49
C CYS A 488 -15.76 -10.77 -19.47
N GLU A 489 -15.09 -10.80 -20.60
CA GLU A 489 -15.17 -11.92 -21.54
C GLU A 489 -14.12 -12.96 -21.15
N ILE A 490 -14.57 -14.19 -20.84
CA ILE A 490 -13.72 -15.28 -20.39
C ILE A 490 -13.46 -16.24 -21.56
N HIS A 491 -12.20 -16.36 -21.95
CA HIS A 491 -11.70 -17.28 -22.96
C HIS A 491 -10.88 -18.37 -22.28
N GLN A 492 -10.89 -19.58 -22.82
CA GLN A 492 -10.25 -20.74 -22.24
C GLN A 492 -9.10 -21.23 -23.10
N ILE A 493 -8.03 -21.71 -22.48
CA ILE A 493 -6.89 -22.32 -23.15
C ILE A 493 -6.35 -23.52 -22.36
N GLU A 494 -6.17 -24.65 -23.05
CA GLU A 494 -5.47 -25.79 -22.46
C GLU A 494 -4.00 -25.47 -22.27
N MET A 495 -3.48 -25.70 -21.02
CA MET A 495 -2.09 -25.38 -20.70
C MET A 495 -1.45 -26.31 -19.64
N ALA A 496 -1.86 -27.55 -19.58
CA ALA A 496 -1.33 -28.49 -18.60
C ALA A 496 0.21 -28.60 -18.68
N GLU A 497 0.77 -28.57 -19.88
CA GLU A 497 2.21 -28.67 -20.12
C GLU A 497 3.03 -27.56 -19.48
N VAL A 498 2.49 -26.34 -19.36
CA VAL A 498 3.16 -25.21 -18.71
C VAL A 498 2.88 -25.24 -17.21
N ALA A 499 1.65 -25.55 -16.80
CA ALA A 499 1.26 -25.57 -15.39
C ALA A 499 2.01 -26.63 -14.57
N GLU A 500 2.37 -27.76 -15.19
CA GLU A 500 3.21 -28.80 -14.57
C GLU A 500 4.63 -28.31 -14.21
N GLU A 501 5.06 -27.17 -14.74
CA GLU A 501 6.34 -26.53 -14.40
C GLU A 501 6.24 -25.51 -13.28
N GLY A 502 5.03 -25.31 -12.71
CA GLY A 502 4.80 -24.52 -11.50
C GLY A 502 4.38 -23.08 -11.73
N GLY A 503 3.99 -22.70 -12.94
CA GLY A 503 3.43 -21.40 -13.29
C GLY A 503 2.29 -21.49 -14.28
N ALA A 504 1.48 -20.45 -14.41
CA ALA A 504 0.39 -20.40 -15.37
C ALA A 504 0.38 -19.09 -16.18
N LEU A 505 -0.76 -18.69 -16.71
CA LEU A 505 -0.88 -17.58 -17.67
C LEU A 505 -0.37 -16.24 -17.13
N HIS A 506 -0.59 -15.96 -15.86
CA HIS A 506 -0.09 -14.71 -15.26
C HIS A 506 1.44 -14.73 -15.14
N CYS A 507 2.03 -15.87 -14.75
CA CYS A 507 3.48 -16.00 -14.59
C CYS A 507 4.26 -15.85 -15.91
N ILE A 508 3.73 -16.38 -17.03
CA ILE A 508 4.40 -16.31 -18.34
C ILE A 508 4.18 -14.98 -19.07
N SER A 509 3.37 -14.09 -18.54
CA SER A 509 2.99 -12.85 -19.21
C SER A 509 3.33 -11.62 -18.42
N TRP A 510 3.63 -10.53 -19.14
CA TRP A 510 3.75 -9.21 -18.59
C TRP A 510 2.79 -8.28 -19.30
N ASN A 511 1.72 -7.89 -18.61
CA ASN A 511 0.68 -6.99 -19.13
C ASN A 511 0.86 -5.61 -18.54
N ILE A 512 0.71 -4.59 -19.39
CA ILE A 512 0.88 -3.18 -19.03
C ILE A 512 -0.17 -2.30 -19.71
N ARG A 513 -0.27 -1.07 -19.27
CA ARG A 513 -1.00 0.00 -19.93
C ARG A 513 -0.04 0.95 -20.63
N ARG A 514 -0.30 1.20 -21.91
CA ARG A 514 0.35 2.23 -22.74
C ARG A 514 -0.65 3.09 -23.49
#